data_cdb2a62323538df81279429992cb64c2
#
_entry.id   cdb2a62323538df81279429992cb64c2
#
_cell.length_a   1.000
_cell.length_b   1.000
_cell.length_c   1.000
_cell.angle_alpha   90.00
_cell.angle_beta   90.00
_cell.angle_gamma   90.00
#
_symmetry.space_group_name_H-M   'P 1'
#
loop_
_entity.id
_entity.type
_entity.pdbx_description
1 polymer ?
#
loop_
_entity_poly.entity_id
_entity_poly.type
_entity_poly.pdbx_seq_one_letter_code
_entity_poly.pdbx_strand_id
1 'polypeptide(L)'
;MRWVDTHVHLDAPEFDADRSAVRESARQAGVAHCVIPAVERSNFDTVRLLAHHGGDSYCLGIHPLYVAGASDTDLLALDEALSANAADPRLVAVGEIGLDYFVPALCKSPLREWQEVVYRQQLKLARAHGLPVVLHVRKSSDRLLKHLREVAGPQGRWQGIAHAFNGSEVQAAEFIKLGFKLGFGGAVTYERALQLRHLARTLPLDALVLETDAPDIQPHWLYTTAEQRAAGVPQGRNAPAELPRIAQCIAELRGIPLETLAQAALSNSLMALPKLGALLV
;
A
#
# COMPACT_ATOMS: atom_id res chain seq x y z
N MET A 1 -19.81 4.11 -9.57
CA MET A 1 -19.03 4.02 -8.29
C MET A 1 -17.67 4.66 -8.51
N ARG A 2 -17.09 5.25 -7.47
CA ARG A 2 -15.73 5.83 -7.51
C ARG A 2 -14.83 4.98 -6.62
N TRP A 3 -13.73 4.50 -7.18
CA TRP A 3 -12.74 3.68 -6.47
C TRP A 3 -11.46 4.47 -6.27
N VAL A 4 -10.77 4.21 -5.17
CA VAL A 4 -9.40 4.65 -4.90
C VAL A 4 -8.55 3.39 -4.77
N ASP A 5 -7.55 3.25 -5.63
CA ASP A 5 -6.49 2.27 -5.46
C ASP A 5 -5.46 2.87 -4.51
N THR A 6 -5.48 2.39 -3.27
CA THR A 6 -4.65 2.98 -2.21
C THR A 6 -3.19 2.56 -2.25
N HIS A 7 -2.82 1.63 -3.15
CA HIS A 7 -1.46 1.17 -3.32
C HIS A 7 -1.23 0.53 -4.68
N VAL A 8 -0.44 1.18 -5.53
CA VAL A 8 -0.09 0.68 -6.87
C VAL A 8 1.25 1.22 -7.34
N HIS A 9 2.11 0.36 -7.86
CA HIS A 9 3.41 0.73 -8.41
C HIS A 9 3.31 1.05 -9.90
N LEU A 10 2.63 2.16 -10.24
CA LEU A 10 2.55 2.62 -11.63
C LEU A 10 3.92 3.02 -12.22
N ASP A 11 4.92 3.23 -11.38
CA ASP A 11 6.32 3.46 -11.77
C ASP A 11 7.07 2.20 -12.18
N ALA A 12 6.53 1.02 -11.88
CA ALA A 12 7.16 -0.27 -12.18
C ALA A 12 7.48 -0.43 -13.68
N PRO A 13 8.66 -1.01 -14.03
CA PRO A 13 9.09 -1.17 -15.41
C PRO A 13 8.16 -2.07 -16.24
N GLU A 14 7.38 -2.94 -15.60
CA GLU A 14 6.34 -3.74 -16.24
C GLU A 14 5.28 -2.89 -16.97
N PHE A 15 5.15 -1.62 -16.60
CA PHE A 15 4.22 -0.68 -17.21
C PHE A 15 4.88 0.28 -18.20
N ASP A 16 6.18 0.24 -18.43
CA ASP A 16 6.89 1.23 -19.28
C ASP A 16 6.29 1.35 -20.67
N ALA A 17 5.90 0.25 -21.27
CA ALA A 17 5.38 0.21 -22.63
C ALA A 17 3.96 0.78 -22.76
N ASP A 18 3.15 0.75 -21.69
CA ASP A 18 1.71 1.02 -21.78
C ASP A 18 1.11 1.73 -20.54
N ARG A 19 1.93 2.31 -19.68
CA ARG A 19 1.55 2.95 -18.41
C ARG A 19 0.34 3.90 -18.54
N SER A 20 0.34 4.75 -19.56
CA SER A 20 -0.76 5.68 -19.79
C SER A 20 -2.06 4.97 -20.16
N ALA A 21 -1.99 3.91 -20.97
CA ALA A 21 -3.14 3.09 -21.33
C ALA A 21 -3.67 2.31 -20.13
N VAL A 22 -2.79 1.78 -19.28
CA VAL A 22 -3.15 1.12 -18.01
C VAL A 22 -3.92 2.07 -17.10
N ARG A 23 -3.42 3.32 -16.92
CA ARG A 23 -4.10 4.32 -16.08
C ARG A 23 -5.44 4.75 -16.67
N GLU A 24 -5.53 4.91 -17.98
CA GLU A 24 -6.77 5.25 -18.67
C GLU A 24 -7.81 4.11 -18.54
N SER A 25 -7.39 2.87 -18.73
CA SER A 25 -8.23 1.68 -18.51
C SER A 25 -8.78 1.63 -17.08
N ALA A 26 -7.96 1.99 -16.10
CA ALA A 26 -8.38 2.08 -14.71
C ALA A 26 -9.46 3.16 -14.49
N ARG A 27 -9.33 4.34 -15.14
CA ARG A 27 -10.38 5.38 -15.09
C ARG A 27 -11.69 4.90 -15.70
N GLN A 28 -11.64 4.24 -16.85
CA GLN A 28 -12.80 3.66 -17.51
C GLN A 28 -13.48 2.59 -16.64
N ALA A 29 -12.70 1.85 -15.85
CA ALA A 29 -13.23 0.90 -14.86
C ALA A 29 -13.77 1.59 -13.59
N GLY A 30 -13.65 2.92 -13.46
CA GLY A 30 -14.14 3.68 -12.32
C GLY A 30 -13.11 3.89 -11.19
N VAL A 31 -11.83 3.55 -11.42
CA VAL A 31 -10.73 3.88 -10.49
C VAL A 31 -10.35 5.34 -10.67
N ALA A 32 -11.00 6.17 -9.87
CA ALA A 32 -10.86 7.63 -9.97
C ALA A 32 -9.47 8.12 -9.55
N HIS A 33 -8.81 7.41 -8.65
CA HIS A 33 -7.54 7.84 -8.07
C HIS A 33 -6.64 6.66 -7.71
N CYS A 34 -5.34 6.86 -7.86
CA CYS A 34 -4.29 5.92 -7.47
C CYS A 34 -3.33 6.61 -6.49
N VAL A 35 -2.80 5.83 -5.54
CA VAL A 35 -1.70 6.25 -4.66
C VAL A 35 -0.45 5.48 -5.06
N ILE A 36 0.59 6.19 -5.48
CA ILE A 36 1.83 5.63 -6.03
C ILE A 36 2.93 5.77 -4.98
N PRO A 37 3.32 4.72 -4.26
CA PRO A 37 4.39 4.78 -3.29
C PRO A 37 5.77 4.67 -3.94
N ALA A 38 6.74 5.45 -3.44
CA ALA A 38 8.14 5.23 -3.73
C ALA A 38 8.66 4.02 -2.95
N VAL A 39 9.72 3.41 -3.45
CA VAL A 39 10.40 2.26 -2.81
C VAL A 39 11.86 2.55 -2.44
N GLU A 40 12.47 3.55 -3.06
CA GLU A 40 13.85 3.98 -2.80
C GLU A 40 14.07 5.44 -3.23
N ARG A 41 15.18 6.03 -2.78
CA ARG A 41 15.52 7.42 -3.14
C ARG A 41 15.51 7.69 -4.64
N SER A 42 15.99 6.75 -5.44
CA SER A 42 16.15 6.92 -6.89
C SER A 42 14.83 7.13 -7.62
N ASN A 43 13.69 6.67 -7.06
CA ASN A 43 12.39 6.81 -7.71
C ASN A 43 11.48 7.91 -7.11
N PHE A 44 11.94 8.72 -6.15
CA PHE A 44 11.14 9.79 -5.54
C PHE A 44 10.59 10.78 -6.56
N ASP A 45 11.42 11.28 -7.46
CA ASP A 45 10.97 12.18 -8.53
C ASP A 45 10.08 11.48 -9.56
N THR A 46 10.34 10.22 -9.85
CA THR A 46 9.53 9.43 -10.79
C THR A 46 8.09 9.30 -10.30
N VAL A 47 7.87 8.86 -9.06
CA VAL A 47 6.49 8.71 -8.52
C VAL A 47 5.78 10.06 -8.41
N ARG A 48 6.49 11.13 -8.02
CA ARG A 48 5.96 12.48 -7.98
C ARG A 48 5.49 12.95 -9.35
N LEU A 49 6.35 12.83 -10.37
CA LEU A 49 6.03 13.25 -11.74
C LEU A 49 4.86 12.44 -12.31
N LEU A 50 4.84 11.12 -12.10
CA LEU A 50 3.74 10.26 -12.53
C LEU A 50 2.42 10.65 -11.87
N ALA A 51 2.43 10.92 -10.55
CA ALA A 51 1.26 11.35 -9.82
C ALA A 51 0.71 12.68 -10.34
N HIS A 52 1.58 13.66 -10.60
CA HIS A 52 1.18 14.94 -11.19
C HIS A 52 0.62 14.77 -12.61
N HIS A 53 1.28 14.00 -13.45
CA HIS A 53 0.83 13.77 -14.83
C HIS A 53 -0.50 13.00 -14.88
N GLY A 54 -0.65 11.98 -14.01
CA GLY A 54 -1.84 11.14 -13.93
C GLY A 54 -3.01 11.76 -13.16
N GLY A 55 -2.82 12.88 -12.46
CA GLY A 55 -3.83 13.41 -11.53
C GLY A 55 -3.97 12.56 -10.25
N ASP A 56 -2.99 11.71 -9.94
CA ASP A 56 -2.92 10.77 -8.83
C ASP A 56 -2.15 11.35 -7.62
N SER A 57 -1.91 10.57 -6.59
CA SER A 57 -1.10 10.93 -5.42
C SER A 57 0.13 10.04 -5.30
N TYR A 58 1.08 10.48 -4.49
CA TYR A 58 2.29 9.71 -4.22
C TYR A 58 2.65 9.70 -2.74
N CYS A 59 3.48 8.72 -2.39
CA CYS A 59 4.14 8.64 -1.09
C CYS A 59 5.66 8.59 -1.30
N LEU A 60 6.44 9.06 -0.32
CA LEU A 60 7.89 8.96 -0.34
C LEU A 60 8.36 8.11 0.82
N GLY A 61 9.22 7.12 0.53
CA GLY A 61 9.74 6.20 1.53
C GLY A 61 10.78 5.26 0.97
N ILE A 62 11.44 4.52 1.87
CA ILE A 62 12.41 3.47 1.55
C ILE A 62 11.82 2.14 2.00
N HIS A 63 11.48 1.32 1.03
CA HIS A 63 10.86 0.02 1.22
C HIS A 63 11.87 -1.01 1.76
N PRO A 64 11.49 -1.96 2.63
CA PRO A 64 12.41 -2.93 3.21
C PRO A 64 13.20 -3.77 2.20
N LEU A 65 12.68 -4.03 1.02
CA LEU A 65 13.42 -4.77 -0.01
C LEU A 65 14.61 -3.99 -0.59
N TYR A 66 14.64 -2.67 -0.41
CA TYR A 66 15.68 -1.77 -0.93
C TYR A 66 16.66 -1.29 0.15
N VAL A 67 16.48 -1.69 1.41
CA VAL A 67 17.36 -1.25 2.52
C VAL A 67 18.79 -1.70 2.39
N ALA A 68 19.08 -2.77 1.64
CA ALA A 68 20.46 -3.21 1.40
C ALA A 68 21.30 -2.16 0.63
N GLY A 69 20.68 -1.35 -0.22
CA GLY A 69 21.30 -0.24 -0.93
C GLY A 69 21.14 1.11 -0.24
N ALA A 70 20.36 1.18 0.81
CA ALA A 70 20.08 2.42 1.52
C ALA A 70 21.14 2.76 2.59
N SER A 71 21.31 4.03 2.82
CA SER A 71 22.27 4.59 3.79
C SER A 71 21.62 5.74 4.61
N ASP A 72 22.32 6.25 5.59
CA ASP A 72 21.88 7.44 6.34
C ASP A 72 21.68 8.66 5.42
N THR A 73 22.45 8.77 4.33
CA THR A 73 22.27 9.87 3.35
C THR A 73 20.95 9.76 2.60
N ASP A 74 20.40 8.57 2.43
CA ASP A 74 19.10 8.39 1.79
C ASP A 74 17.95 8.76 2.74
N LEU A 75 18.13 8.55 4.04
CA LEU A 75 17.19 9.05 5.06
C LEU A 75 17.20 10.58 5.13
N LEU A 76 18.37 11.21 5.01
CA LEU A 76 18.46 12.68 4.92
C LEU A 76 17.82 13.20 3.64
N ALA A 77 18.06 12.55 2.50
CA ALA A 77 17.42 12.90 1.25
C ALA A 77 15.89 12.73 1.28
N LEU A 78 15.38 11.72 2.02
CA LEU A 78 13.95 11.59 2.26
C LEU A 78 13.39 12.77 3.05
N ASP A 79 14.07 13.20 4.14
CA ASP A 79 13.65 14.36 4.93
C ASP A 79 13.63 15.65 4.10
N GLU A 80 14.67 15.87 3.29
CA GLU A 80 14.75 16.99 2.35
C GLU A 80 13.60 16.94 1.32
N ALA A 81 13.31 15.76 0.74
CA ALA A 81 12.25 15.60 -0.24
C ALA A 81 10.85 15.82 0.38
N LEU A 82 10.62 15.35 1.61
CA LEU A 82 9.39 15.60 2.35
C LEU A 82 9.21 17.10 2.64
N SER A 83 10.29 17.78 3.05
CA SER A 83 10.30 19.22 3.29
C SER A 83 10.02 20.03 2.03
N ALA A 84 10.70 19.71 0.93
CA ALA A 84 10.55 20.39 -0.36
C ALA A 84 9.14 20.25 -0.95
N ASN A 85 8.45 19.14 -0.66
CA ASN A 85 7.11 18.86 -1.16
C ASN A 85 6.01 19.01 -0.09
N ALA A 86 6.30 19.66 1.06
CA ALA A 86 5.33 19.78 2.15
C ALA A 86 4.02 20.46 1.73
N ALA A 87 4.09 21.44 0.84
CA ALA A 87 2.93 22.16 0.29
C ALA A 87 2.25 21.42 -0.88
N ASP A 88 2.83 20.35 -1.41
CA ASP A 88 2.22 19.58 -2.49
C ASP A 88 1.02 18.78 -1.96
N PRO A 89 -0.21 19.03 -2.45
CA PRO A 89 -1.38 18.28 -2.00
C PRO A 89 -1.33 16.80 -2.41
N ARG A 90 -0.50 16.45 -3.40
CA ARG A 90 -0.37 15.07 -3.91
C ARG A 90 0.58 14.21 -3.10
N LEU A 91 1.45 14.80 -2.26
CA LEU A 91 2.23 14.05 -1.27
C LEU A 91 1.31 13.70 -0.09
N VAL A 92 0.83 12.46 -0.04
CA VAL A 92 -0.23 12.06 0.90
C VAL A 92 0.26 11.26 2.11
N ALA A 93 1.46 10.67 2.05
CA ALA A 93 2.01 9.88 3.16
C ALA A 93 3.54 9.72 3.05
N VAL A 94 4.15 9.25 4.14
CA VAL A 94 5.46 8.58 4.11
C VAL A 94 5.22 7.10 3.82
N GLY A 95 5.79 6.60 2.74
CA GLY A 95 5.55 5.23 2.25
C GLY A 95 6.15 4.99 0.85
N GLU A 96 6.39 3.74 0.52
CA GLU A 96 6.13 2.56 1.31
C GLU A 96 7.29 2.30 2.28
N ILE A 97 6.97 2.11 3.54
CA ILE A 97 7.94 1.83 4.59
C ILE A 97 7.52 0.59 5.38
N GLY A 98 8.43 -0.07 6.05
CA GLY A 98 8.01 -1.21 6.86
C GLY A 98 9.10 -2.24 7.09
N LEU A 99 8.67 -3.49 7.30
CA LEU A 99 9.56 -4.62 7.59
C LEU A 99 9.13 -5.86 6.80
N ASP A 100 10.09 -6.56 6.23
CA ASP A 100 9.91 -7.84 5.56
C ASP A 100 10.73 -8.93 6.26
N TYR A 101 10.05 -9.92 6.85
CA TYR A 101 10.66 -11.12 7.43
C TYR A 101 10.30 -12.38 6.65
N PHE A 102 9.97 -12.22 5.37
CA PHE A 102 9.79 -13.32 4.43
C PHE A 102 11.05 -13.56 3.57
N VAL A 103 11.71 -12.48 3.15
CA VAL A 103 12.93 -12.56 2.33
C VAL A 103 14.09 -13.01 3.20
N PRO A 104 14.75 -14.14 2.89
CA PRO A 104 15.77 -14.72 3.77
C PRO A 104 16.95 -13.81 4.10
N ALA A 105 17.38 -12.95 3.17
CA ALA A 105 18.46 -12.01 3.37
C ALA A 105 18.11 -10.96 4.45
N LEU A 106 16.87 -10.48 4.46
CA LEU A 106 16.38 -9.49 5.41
C LEU A 106 16.10 -10.07 6.81
N CYS A 107 16.12 -11.40 6.94
CA CYS A 107 15.99 -12.07 8.23
C CYS A 107 17.31 -12.24 8.97
N LYS A 108 18.45 -11.86 8.35
CA LYS A 108 19.81 -12.06 8.86
C LYS A 108 20.51 -10.74 9.12
N SER A 109 21.39 -10.76 10.13
CA SER A 109 22.32 -9.65 10.42
C SER A 109 23.27 -9.43 9.23
N PRO A 110 23.62 -8.18 8.88
CA PRO A 110 23.19 -6.93 9.52
C PRO A 110 21.88 -6.34 8.97
N LEU A 111 21.32 -6.90 7.86
CA LEU A 111 20.15 -6.32 7.18
C LEU A 111 18.88 -6.36 8.03
N ARG A 112 18.75 -7.36 8.90
CA ARG A 112 17.63 -7.46 9.82
C ARG A 112 17.55 -6.24 10.76
N GLU A 113 18.66 -5.88 11.36
CA GLU A 113 18.75 -4.74 12.28
C GLU A 113 18.64 -3.43 11.50
N TRP A 114 19.26 -3.37 10.32
CA TRP A 114 19.24 -2.18 9.48
C TRP A 114 17.84 -1.81 8.99
N GLN A 115 17.05 -2.78 8.52
CA GLN A 115 15.67 -2.47 8.11
C GLN A 115 14.83 -1.92 9.28
N GLU A 116 15.04 -2.40 10.52
CA GLU A 116 14.37 -1.86 11.70
C GLU A 116 14.81 -0.42 12.01
N VAL A 117 16.09 -0.11 11.84
CA VAL A 117 16.61 1.26 11.99
C VAL A 117 16.00 2.19 10.97
N VAL A 118 16.03 1.81 9.67
CA VAL A 118 15.47 2.59 8.57
C VAL A 118 13.96 2.80 8.77
N TYR A 119 13.21 1.75 9.09
CA TYR A 119 11.79 1.85 9.40
C TYR A 119 11.50 2.84 10.53
N ARG A 120 12.22 2.70 11.64
CA ARG A 120 12.03 3.57 12.82
C ARG A 120 12.35 5.03 12.53
N GLN A 121 13.38 5.33 11.74
CA GLN A 121 13.70 6.70 11.35
C GLN A 121 12.61 7.29 10.46
N GLN A 122 12.09 6.53 9.51
CA GLN A 122 10.99 6.97 8.65
C GLN A 122 9.69 7.22 9.43
N LEU A 123 9.41 6.43 10.47
CA LEU A 123 8.29 6.72 11.38
C LEU A 123 8.47 8.07 12.09
N LYS A 124 9.69 8.41 12.51
CA LYS A 124 9.98 9.72 13.13
C LYS A 124 9.81 10.85 12.11
N LEU A 125 10.28 10.67 10.87
CA LEU A 125 10.06 11.64 9.79
C LEU A 125 8.58 11.86 9.52
N ALA A 126 7.79 10.78 9.44
CA ALA A 126 6.34 10.90 9.26
C ALA A 126 5.69 11.76 10.37
N ARG A 127 6.12 11.57 11.62
CA ARG A 127 5.68 12.40 12.75
C ARG A 127 6.11 13.85 12.63
N ALA A 128 7.37 14.09 12.28
CA ALA A 128 7.94 15.43 12.16
C ALA A 128 7.22 16.24 11.06
N HIS A 129 6.87 15.59 9.95
CA HIS A 129 6.16 16.20 8.83
C HIS A 129 4.63 16.15 8.94
N GLY A 130 4.07 15.54 9.99
CA GLY A 130 2.62 15.42 10.20
C GLY A 130 1.92 14.60 9.11
N LEU A 131 2.62 13.63 8.51
CA LEU A 131 2.11 12.80 7.43
C LEU A 131 1.63 11.44 7.92
N PRO A 132 0.56 10.87 7.32
CA PRO A 132 0.23 9.47 7.45
C PRO A 132 1.36 8.55 7.00
N VAL A 133 1.24 7.24 7.28
CA VAL A 133 2.20 6.23 6.80
C VAL A 133 1.51 5.11 6.01
N VAL A 134 2.16 4.65 4.93
CA VAL A 134 1.78 3.44 4.20
C VAL A 134 2.81 2.36 4.48
N LEU A 135 2.34 1.26 5.07
CA LEU A 135 3.20 0.21 5.65
C LEU A 135 3.22 -1.06 4.82
N HIS A 136 4.41 -1.51 4.47
CA HIS A 136 4.70 -2.88 4.06
C HIS A 136 4.63 -3.82 5.26
N VAL A 137 3.82 -4.87 5.16
CA VAL A 137 3.58 -5.82 6.25
C VAL A 137 3.76 -7.25 5.77
N ARG A 138 4.94 -7.82 5.89
CA ARG A 138 5.19 -9.20 5.47
C ARG A 138 5.91 -10.02 6.53
N LYS A 139 5.16 -10.86 7.26
CA LYS A 139 5.62 -11.64 8.43
C LYS A 139 6.24 -10.77 9.54
N SER A 140 5.82 -9.53 9.66
CA SER A 140 6.46 -8.50 10.50
C SER A 140 5.51 -7.75 11.45
N SER A 141 4.23 -8.09 11.46
CA SER A 141 3.17 -7.36 12.18
C SER A 141 3.54 -6.99 13.61
N ASP A 142 4.03 -7.94 14.42
CA ASP A 142 4.33 -7.69 15.84
C ASP A 142 5.50 -6.70 16.01
N ARG A 143 6.50 -6.77 15.13
CA ARG A 143 7.65 -5.83 15.15
C ARG A 143 7.21 -4.44 14.69
N LEU A 144 6.41 -4.35 13.65
CA LEU A 144 5.83 -3.08 13.21
C LEU A 144 5.03 -2.43 14.33
N LEU A 145 4.11 -3.18 14.96
CA LEU A 145 3.30 -2.71 16.10
C LEU A 145 4.14 -2.24 17.26
N LYS A 146 5.25 -2.95 17.57
CA LYS A 146 6.19 -2.52 18.61
C LYS A 146 6.76 -1.14 18.29
N HIS A 147 7.36 -0.95 17.12
CA HIS A 147 7.98 0.33 16.74
C HIS A 147 6.95 1.46 16.62
N LEU A 148 5.75 1.16 16.10
CA LEU A 148 4.65 2.13 16.03
C LEU A 148 4.30 2.66 17.43
N ARG A 149 4.17 1.78 18.43
CA ARG A 149 3.88 2.17 19.82
C ARG A 149 5.02 2.98 20.43
N GLU A 150 6.27 2.57 20.22
CA GLU A 150 7.44 3.26 20.73
C GLU A 150 7.58 4.69 20.17
N VAL A 151 7.30 4.88 18.87
CA VAL A 151 7.42 6.18 18.19
C VAL A 151 6.17 7.04 18.37
N ALA A 152 5.00 6.44 18.56
CA ALA A 152 3.73 7.17 18.74
C ALA A 152 3.76 8.12 19.95
N GLY A 153 4.53 7.78 20.98
CA GLY A 153 4.58 8.54 22.22
C GLY A 153 3.23 8.60 22.95
N PRO A 154 3.02 9.61 23.81
CA PRO A 154 1.81 9.70 24.65
C PRO A 154 0.50 9.81 23.88
N GLN A 155 0.51 10.34 22.67
CA GLN A 155 -0.70 10.50 21.85
C GLN A 155 -1.17 9.20 21.21
N GLY A 156 -0.32 8.18 21.11
CA GLY A 156 -0.64 6.78 20.84
C GLY A 156 -1.32 6.45 19.49
N ARG A 157 -1.59 7.43 18.62
CA ARG A 157 -2.36 7.24 17.39
C ARG A 157 -1.55 7.60 16.14
N TRP A 158 -1.88 6.88 15.08
CA TRP A 158 -1.39 7.08 13.73
C TRP A 158 -2.56 7.36 12.77
N GLN A 159 -2.23 7.81 11.58
CA GLN A 159 -3.07 7.70 10.39
C GLN A 159 -2.27 6.95 9.35
N GLY A 160 -2.93 6.13 8.55
CA GLY A 160 -2.24 5.41 7.49
C GLY A 160 -2.90 4.09 7.12
N ILE A 161 -2.18 3.33 6.32
CA ILE A 161 -2.62 2.06 5.76
C ILE A 161 -1.57 1.00 6.05
N ALA A 162 -1.99 -0.14 6.59
CA ALA A 162 -1.21 -1.37 6.56
C ALA A 162 -1.57 -2.11 5.26
N HIS A 163 -0.74 -1.90 4.24
CA HIS A 163 -0.91 -2.42 2.89
C HIS A 163 -0.78 -3.95 2.87
N ALA A 164 -1.48 -4.60 1.93
CA ALA A 164 -1.52 -6.05 1.71
C ALA A 164 -1.62 -6.85 3.01
N PHE A 165 -2.49 -6.40 3.91
CA PHE A 165 -2.54 -6.94 5.27
C PHE A 165 -2.90 -8.42 5.28
N ASN A 166 -2.03 -9.23 5.87
CA ASN A 166 -2.20 -10.67 6.02
C ASN A 166 -1.68 -11.13 7.40
N GLY A 167 -2.28 -10.60 8.46
CA GLY A 167 -1.99 -10.96 9.85
C GLY A 167 -3.11 -11.77 10.50
N SER A 168 -3.00 -11.98 11.82
CA SER A 168 -4.08 -12.54 12.63
C SER A 168 -5.15 -11.48 12.92
N GLU A 169 -6.33 -11.91 13.41
CA GLU A 169 -7.38 -10.99 13.89
C GLU A 169 -6.88 -10.09 15.02
N VAL A 170 -6.08 -10.64 15.93
CA VAL A 170 -5.48 -9.88 17.03
C VAL A 170 -4.56 -8.79 16.51
N GLN A 171 -3.72 -9.12 15.53
CA GLN A 171 -2.83 -8.14 14.90
C GLN A 171 -3.64 -7.07 14.14
N ALA A 172 -4.69 -7.48 13.41
CA ALA A 172 -5.60 -6.56 12.74
C ALA A 172 -6.23 -5.56 13.73
N ALA A 173 -6.76 -6.06 14.84
CA ALA A 173 -7.36 -5.23 15.89
C ALA A 173 -6.36 -4.22 16.48
N GLU A 174 -5.08 -4.62 16.66
CA GLU A 174 -4.05 -3.73 17.18
C GLU A 174 -3.65 -2.63 16.17
N PHE A 175 -3.59 -2.94 14.85
CA PHE A 175 -3.40 -1.91 13.83
C PHE A 175 -4.57 -0.93 13.79
N ILE A 176 -5.81 -1.43 13.80
CA ILE A 176 -7.03 -0.61 13.83
C ILE A 176 -7.05 0.30 15.06
N LYS A 177 -6.74 -0.23 16.24
CA LYS A 177 -6.64 0.53 17.49
C LYS A 177 -5.62 1.67 17.42
N LEU A 178 -4.51 1.46 16.71
CA LEU A 178 -3.51 2.49 16.47
C LEU A 178 -3.97 3.52 15.42
N GLY A 179 -5.07 3.29 14.69
CA GLY A 179 -5.65 4.22 13.72
C GLY A 179 -5.42 3.86 12.26
N PHE A 180 -4.87 2.68 11.98
CA PHE A 180 -4.65 2.20 10.62
C PHE A 180 -5.91 1.67 9.97
N LYS A 181 -6.00 1.85 8.65
CA LYS A 181 -6.84 1.05 7.76
C LYS A 181 -6.02 -0.11 7.21
N LEU A 182 -6.70 -1.19 6.83
CA LEU A 182 -6.07 -2.41 6.36
C LEU A 182 -6.37 -2.58 4.87
N GLY A 183 -5.32 -2.77 4.07
CA GLY A 183 -5.40 -2.92 2.62
C GLY A 183 -5.77 -4.35 2.22
N PHE A 184 -6.75 -4.47 1.33
CA PHE A 184 -7.18 -5.74 0.74
C PHE A 184 -7.17 -5.64 -0.79
N GLY A 185 -6.43 -6.56 -1.43
CA GLY A 185 -6.22 -6.60 -2.86
C GLY A 185 -6.44 -7.98 -3.46
N GLY A 186 -5.78 -8.26 -4.59
CA GLY A 186 -5.94 -9.47 -5.41
C GLY A 186 -5.85 -10.80 -4.66
N ALA A 187 -5.03 -10.87 -3.60
CA ALA A 187 -4.85 -12.09 -2.81
C ALA A 187 -6.15 -12.62 -2.17
N VAL A 188 -7.13 -11.77 -1.85
CA VAL A 188 -8.41 -12.18 -1.25
C VAL A 188 -9.29 -13.00 -2.20
N THR A 189 -9.02 -12.91 -3.50
CA THR A 189 -9.80 -13.59 -4.53
C THR A 189 -9.52 -15.10 -4.63
N TYR A 190 -8.41 -15.58 -4.03
CA TYR A 190 -8.09 -17.00 -3.99
C TYR A 190 -8.89 -17.71 -2.91
N GLU A 191 -9.63 -18.76 -3.29
CA GLU A 191 -10.43 -19.54 -2.34
C GLU A 191 -9.60 -20.15 -1.20
N ARG A 192 -8.35 -20.53 -1.49
CA ARG A 192 -7.39 -21.08 -0.52
C ARG A 192 -6.84 -20.07 0.48
N ALA A 193 -7.04 -18.76 0.26
CA ALA A 193 -6.61 -17.70 1.17
C ALA A 193 -7.56 -17.55 2.37
N LEU A 194 -7.79 -18.65 3.09
CA LEU A 194 -8.85 -18.75 4.12
C LEU A 194 -8.75 -17.66 5.18
N GLN A 195 -7.55 -17.41 5.71
CA GLN A 195 -7.32 -16.39 6.74
C GLN A 195 -7.65 -14.98 6.21
N LEU A 196 -7.14 -14.63 5.03
CA LEU A 196 -7.35 -13.32 4.43
C LEU A 196 -8.83 -13.09 4.10
N ARG A 197 -9.51 -14.11 3.55
CA ARG A 197 -10.96 -14.07 3.28
C ARG A 197 -11.78 -13.95 4.56
N HIS A 198 -11.36 -14.62 5.62
CA HIS A 198 -12.00 -14.50 6.93
C HIS A 198 -11.88 -13.05 7.45
N LEU A 199 -10.69 -12.47 7.43
CA LEU A 199 -10.47 -11.06 7.83
C LEU A 199 -11.29 -10.10 6.96
N ALA A 200 -11.26 -10.26 5.63
CA ALA A 200 -12.05 -9.43 4.72
C ALA A 200 -13.55 -9.48 5.04
N ARG A 201 -14.06 -10.63 5.49
CA ARG A 201 -15.47 -10.83 5.86
C ARG A 201 -15.83 -10.25 7.23
N THR A 202 -14.97 -10.38 8.24
CA THR A 202 -15.33 -10.19 9.66
C THR A 202 -14.86 -8.86 10.25
N LEU A 203 -13.78 -8.28 9.73
CA LEU A 203 -13.29 -6.99 10.24
C LEU A 203 -14.33 -5.87 10.09
N PRO A 204 -14.30 -4.85 10.95
CA PRO A 204 -15.18 -3.68 10.82
C PRO A 204 -15.07 -3.08 9.41
N LEU A 205 -16.20 -2.76 8.79
CA LEU A 205 -16.21 -2.24 7.42
C LEU A 205 -15.46 -0.91 7.29
N ASP A 206 -15.47 -0.11 8.34
CA ASP A 206 -14.74 1.15 8.44
C ASP A 206 -13.22 0.97 8.61
N ALA A 207 -12.72 -0.26 8.68
CA ALA A 207 -11.29 -0.56 8.77
C ALA A 207 -10.65 -0.94 7.42
N LEU A 208 -11.44 -1.18 6.37
CA LEU A 208 -10.94 -1.70 5.10
C LEU A 208 -10.70 -0.60 4.08
N VAL A 209 -9.56 -0.68 3.40
CA VAL A 209 -9.28 0.03 2.14
C VAL A 209 -8.99 -0.98 1.04
N LEU A 210 -9.12 -0.57 -0.20
CA LEU A 210 -8.92 -1.43 -1.36
C LEU A 210 -7.70 -0.99 -2.16
N GLU A 211 -6.98 -1.96 -2.69
CA GLU A 211 -5.75 -1.76 -3.42
C GLU A 211 -5.52 -2.87 -4.43
N THR A 212 -4.62 -2.66 -5.38
CA THR A 212 -4.20 -3.72 -6.31
C THR A 212 -2.81 -4.25 -6.02
N ASP A 213 -1.90 -3.40 -5.56
CA ASP A 213 -0.46 -3.65 -5.53
C ASP A 213 0.10 -4.00 -6.92
N ALA A 214 -0.58 -3.52 -7.96
CA ALA A 214 -0.16 -3.81 -9.33
C ALA A 214 1.22 -3.22 -9.63
N PRO A 215 2.07 -3.96 -10.39
CA PRO A 215 1.80 -5.15 -11.20
C PRO A 215 1.75 -6.48 -10.45
N ASP A 216 2.05 -6.47 -9.15
CA ASP A 216 2.12 -7.65 -8.29
C ASP A 216 0.74 -8.07 -7.74
N ILE A 217 0.71 -9.06 -6.86
CA ILE A 217 -0.46 -9.62 -6.16
C ILE A 217 -1.68 -9.82 -7.08
N GLN A 218 -1.49 -10.55 -8.18
CA GLN A 218 -2.54 -10.80 -9.16
C GLN A 218 -3.79 -11.45 -8.52
N PRO A 219 -4.99 -11.02 -8.86
CA PRO A 219 -6.20 -11.76 -8.54
C PRO A 219 -6.23 -13.12 -9.25
N HIS A 220 -7.01 -14.07 -8.71
CA HIS A 220 -6.97 -15.46 -9.17
C HIS A 220 -7.22 -15.66 -10.66
N TRP A 221 -8.02 -14.80 -11.29
CA TRP A 221 -8.33 -14.89 -12.74
C TRP A 221 -7.20 -14.45 -13.65
N LEU A 222 -6.18 -13.78 -13.12
CA LEU A 222 -4.95 -13.44 -13.84
C LEU A 222 -3.81 -14.42 -13.54
N TYR A 223 -4.02 -15.39 -12.66
CA TYR A 223 -2.97 -16.32 -12.26
C TYR A 223 -2.64 -17.30 -13.36
N THR A 224 -1.38 -17.32 -13.75
CA THR A 224 -0.82 -18.30 -14.68
C THR A 224 -0.19 -19.42 -13.89
N THR A 225 -0.65 -20.67 -14.10
CA THR A 225 -0.12 -21.84 -13.38
C THR A 225 1.33 -22.13 -13.75
N ALA A 226 2.03 -22.92 -12.91
CA ALA A 226 3.40 -23.35 -13.21
C ALA A 226 3.49 -24.11 -14.55
N GLU A 227 2.49 -24.93 -14.86
CA GLU A 227 2.39 -25.69 -16.11
C GLU A 227 2.20 -24.77 -17.31
N GLN A 228 1.31 -23.76 -17.21
CA GLN A 228 1.10 -22.77 -18.25
C GLN A 228 2.36 -21.94 -18.50
N ARG A 229 3.08 -21.52 -17.44
CA ARG A 229 4.37 -20.80 -17.58
C ARG A 229 5.43 -21.67 -18.24
N ALA A 230 5.50 -22.96 -17.88
CA ALA A 230 6.41 -23.90 -18.51
C ALA A 230 6.08 -24.11 -20.02
N ALA A 231 4.82 -23.94 -20.40
CA ALA A 231 4.35 -23.95 -21.78
C ALA A 231 4.53 -22.59 -22.51
N GLY A 232 5.19 -21.60 -21.85
CA GLY A 232 5.48 -20.29 -22.46
C GLY A 232 4.36 -19.25 -22.30
N VAL A 233 3.30 -19.53 -21.53
CA VAL A 233 2.28 -18.51 -21.21
C VAL A 233 2.88 -17.50 -20.25
N PRO A 234 2.87 -16.19 -20.58
CA PRO A 234 3.41 -15.15 -19.68
C PRO A 234 2.63 -15.11 -18.36
N GLN A 235 3.31 -14.72 -17.29
CA GLN A 235 2.65 -14.42 -16.02
C GLN A 235 1.65 -13.29 -16.23
N GLY A 236 0.44 -13.45 -15.69
CA GLY A 236 -0.56 -12.40 -15.72
C GLY A 236 -0.05 -11.18 -14.94
N ARG A 237 -0.20 -10.00 -15.51
CA ARG A 237 0.16 -8.73 -14.88
C ARG A 237 -1.09 -8.11 -14.25
N ASN A 238 -1.02 -7.81 -12.95
CA ASN A 238 -2.09 -7.06 -12.29
C ASN A 238 -2.15 -5.61 -12.81
N ALA A 239 -3.31 -4.97 -12.68
CA ALA A 239 -3.52 -3.59 -13.07
C ALA A 239 -4.58 -2.92 -12.19
N PRO A 240 -4.54 -1.59 -12.00
CA PRO A 240 -5.56 -0.88 -11.23
C PRO A 240 -6.99 -1.09 -11.73
N ALA A 241 -7.17 -1.39 -13.02
CA ALA A 241 -8.48 -1.70 -13.60
C ALA A 241 -9.16 -2.95 -13.00
N GLU A 242 -8.40 -3.81 -12.33
CA GLU A 242 -8.93 -5.01 -11.64
C GLU A 242 -9.61 -4.69 -10.29
N LEU A 243 -9.38 -3.49 -9.74
CA LEU A 243 -9.86 -3.11 -8.42
C LEU A 243 -11.38 -3.28 -8.24
N PRO A 244 -12.25 -2.87 -9.18
CA PRO A 244 -13.70 -3.06 -9.04
C PRO A 244 -14.11 -4.52 -8.97
N ARG A 245 -13.42 -5.41 -9.70
CA ARG A 245 -13.69 -6.84 -9.68
C ARG A 245 -13.20 -7.50 -8.41
N ILE A 246 -12.06 -7.04 -7.86
CA ILE A 246 -11.57 -7.43 -6.52
C ILE A 246 -12.60 -6.99 -5.46
N ALA A 247 -13.09 -5.74 -5.55
CA ALA A 247 -14.12 -5.23 -4.67
C ALA A 247 -15.41 -6.05 -4.70
N GLN A 248 -15.84 -6.50 -5.89
CA GLN A 248 -17.00 -7.39 -6.04
C GLN A 248 -16.83 -8.67 -5.22
N CYS A 249 -15.66 -9.32 -5.29
CA CYS A 249 -15.36 -10.51 -4.48
C CYS A 249 -15.46 -10.23 -2.97
N ILE A 250 -14.99 -9.07 -2.52
CA ILE A 250 -15.06 -8.69 -1.10
C ILE A 250 -16.50 -8.41 -0.68
N ALA A 251 -17.28 -7.70 -1.51
CA ALA A 251 -18.70 -7.44 -1.24
C ALA A 251 -19.50 -8.75 -1.13
N GLU A 252 -19.28 -9.71 -2.03
CA GLU A 252 -19.88 -11.05 -1.98
C GLU A 252 -19.48 -11.82 -0.73
N LEU A 253 -18.20 -11.82 -0.34
CA LEU A 253 -17.72 -12.44 0.90
C LEU A 253 -18.41 -11.87 2.14
N ARG A 254 -18.72 -10.59 2.13
CA ARG A 254 -19.37 -9.89 3.23
C ARG A 254 -20.90 -9.99 3.19
N GLY A 255 -21.47 -10.38 2.06
CA GLY A 255 -22.92 -10.38 1.85
C GLY A 255 -23.53 -8.97 1.86
N ILE A 256 -22.80 -7.97 1.36
CA ILE A 256 -23.25 -6.56 1.28
C ILE A 256 -23.30 -6.07 -0.17
N PRO A 257 -24.13 -5.05 -0.48
CA PRO A 257 -24.11 -4.41 -1.79
C PRO A 257 -22.74 -3.82 -2.12
N LEU A 258 -22.34 -3.91 -3.40
CA LEU A 258 -21.07 -3.37 -3.87
C LEU A 258 -20.97 -1.85 -3.63
N GLU A 259 -22.08 -1.14 -3.77
CA GLU A 259 -22.18 0.30 -3.49
C GLU A 259 -21.85 0.64 -2.04
N THR A 260 -22.28 -0.20 -1.10
CA THR A 260 -21.98 -0.05 0.34
C THR A 260 -20.49 -0.20 0.59
N LEU A 261 -19.85 -1.20 -0.03
CA LEU A 261 -18.39 -1.37 0.06
C LEU A 261 -17.66 -0.18 -0.59
N ALA A 262 -18.11 0.29 -1.75
CA ALA A 262 -17.48 1.41 -2.46
C ALA A 262 -17.49 2.69 -1.63
N GLN A 263 -18.64 3.01 -1.01
CA GLN A 263 -18.77 4.18 -0.13
C GLN A 263 -17.87 4.06 1.10
N ALA A 264 -17.86 2.90 1.74
CA ALA A 264 -17.02 2.66 2.91
C ALA A 264 -15.54 2.74 2.56
N ALA A 265 -15.09 2.06 1.49
CA ALA A 265 -13.69 2.08 1.07
C ALA A 265 -13.22 3.50 0.70
N LEU A 266 -14.02 4.28 -0.01
CA LEU A 266 -13.71 5.68 -0.30
C LEU A 266 -13.57 6.50 0.99
N SER A 267 -14.56 6.43 1.89
CA SER A 267 -14.51 7.14 3.18
C SER A 267 -13.27 6.76 3.99
N ASN A 268 -12.95 5.46 4.04
CA ASN A 268 -11.80 4.93 4.78
C ASN A 268 -10.48 5.42 4.17
N SER A 269 -10.39 5.49 2.84
CA SER A 269 -9.21 6.02 2.15
C SER A 269 -8.98 7.49 2.50
N LEU A 270 -10.04 8.30 2.54
CA LEU A 270 -9.98 9.71 2.97
C LEU A 270 -9.58 9.85 4.44
N MET A 271 -10.06 8.96 5.31
CA MET A 271 -9.67 8.95 6.73
C MET A 271 -8.21 8.54 6.93
N ALA A 272 -7.72 7.58 6.15
CA ALA A 272 -6.32 7.12 6.21
C ALA A 272 -5.35 8.15 5.64
N LEU A 273 -5.73 8.81 4.54
CA LEU A 273 -4.92 9.74 3.76
C LEU A 273 -5.69 11.06 3.53
N PRO A 274 -5.77 11.95 4.53
CA PRO A 274 -6.69 13.10 4.51
C PRO A 274 -6.49 14.07 3.33
N LYS A 275 -5.26 14.21 2.82
CA LYS A 275 -4.99 15.08 1.65
C LYS A 275 -5.75 14.63 0.39
N LEU A 276 -6.17 13.35 0.29
CA LEU A 276 -7.00 12.86 -0.81
C LEU A 276 -8.34 13.62 -0.91
N GLY A 277 -8.86 14.13 0.20
CA GLY A 277 -10.11 14.90 0.22
C GLY A 277 -10.09 16.12 -0.71
N ALA A 278 -8.96 16.79 -0.84
CA ALA A 278 -8.80 17.95 -1.75
C ALA A 278 -8.61 17.52 -3.23
N LEU A 279 -8.27 16.27 -3.50
CA LEU A 279 -7.96 15.76 -4.84
C LEU A 279 -9.15 15.02 -5.48
N LEU A 280 -10.13 14.62 -4.68
CA LEU A 280 -11.28 13.81 -5.10
C LEU A 280 -12.61 14.61 -5.14
N VAL A 281 -12.52 15.92 -5.11
CA VAL A 281 -13.68 16.82 -5.23
C VAL A 281 -14.29 16.78 -6.63
#